data_a29e396296195b2766d841aa0fc4c38d
#
_entry.id   a29e396296195b2766d841aa0fc4c38d
#
_cell.length_a   1.000
_cell.length_b   1.000
_cell.length_c   1.000
_cell.angle_alpha   90.00
_cell.angle_beta   90.00
_cell.angle_gamma   90.00
#
_symmetry.space_group_name_H-M   'P 1'
#
loop_
_entity.id
_entity.type
_entity.pdbx_description
1 polymer ?
#
loop_
_entity_poly.entity_id
_entity_poly.type
_entity_poly.pdbx_seq_one_letter_code
_entity_poly.pdbx_strand_id
1 'polypeptide(L)'
;MKRLRNILTVVLLALGMLLPATVRAENTVDVKEIVFGHIGDSYEWHITTWGETHVTIPLPVIVHSSTTGWHAFLSSRLEENGGSYEGFSIAPAGSKYEGKLVEYDATGNEIRPLDISITKVTLALLINSALLLLIILSVAHWYRKHPQGSAAPGGFIGFMEMFIMMVNDDIIKSCVCLLYTSPSPRDYAAS
;
A
#
# COMPACT_ATOMS: atom_id res chain seq x y z
N MET A 1 47.79 25.28 19.42
CA MET A 1 47.61 23.81 19.47
C MET A 1 46.14 23.37 19.15
N LYS A 2 45.11 24.01 19.68
CA LYS A 2 43.70 23.60 19.39
C LYS A 2 43.31 23.72 17.91
N ARG A 3 43.71 24.78 17.21
CA ARG A 3 43.41 24.98 15.77
C ARG A 3 44.08 23.91 14.88
N LEU A 4 45.33 23.56 15.18
CA LEU A 4 46.02 22.51 14.40
C LEU A 4 45.40 21.15 14.55
N ARG A 5 44.93 20.82 15.75
CA ARG A 5 44.18 19.56 16.03
C ARG A 5 42.86 19.51 15.27
N ASN A 6 42.13 20.62 15.22
CA ASN A 6 40.86 20.68 14.49
C ASN A 6 41.04 20.56 12.96
N ILE A 7 42.12 21.18 12.43
CA ILE A 7 42.48 21.03 11.01
C ILE A 7 42.87 19.59 10.72
N LEU A 8 43.63 18.94 11.57
CA LEU A 8 44.04 17.56 11.41
C LEU A 8 42.85 16.59 11.45
N THR A 9 41.88 16.83 12.35
CA THR A 9 40.65 16.00 12.40
C THR A 9 39.77 16.18 11.16
N VAL A 10 39.64 17.39 10.63
CA VAL A 10 38.86 17.62 9.39
C VAL A 10 39.55 16.98 8.18
N VAL A 11 40.90 17.09 8.11
CA VAL A 11 41.65 16.42 7.02
C VAL A 11 41.57 14.90 7.11
N LEU A 12 41.60 14.31 8.31
CA LEU A 12 41.47 12.89 8.54
C LEU A 12 40.06 12.38 8.17
N LEU A 13 39.00 13.14 8.50
CA LEU A 13 37.62 12.84 8.09
C LEU A 13 37.42 12.94 6.57
N ALA A 14 37.99 13.97 5.95
CA ALA A 14 37.95 14.13 4.49
C ALA A 14 38.72 13.02 3.76
N LEU A 15 39.85 12.59 4.31
CA LEU A 15 40.65 11.48 3.76
C LEU A 15 39.92 10.14 3.94
N GLY A 16 39.15 9.95 5.03
CA GLY A 16 38.31 8.77 5.26
C GLY A 16 37.17 8.66 4.27
N MET A 17 36.62 9.79 3.79
CA MET A 17 35.56 9.80 2.75
C MET A 17 36.11 9.54 1.33
N LEU A 18 37.41 9.66 1.10
CA LEU A 18 38.05 9.37 -0.18
C LEU A 18 38.49 7.91 -0.35
N LEU A 19 38.39 7.09 0.69
CA LEU A 19 38.59 5.65 0.54
C LEU A 19 37.42 5.10 -0.27
N PRO A 20 37.65 4.54 -1.47
CA PRO A 20 36.59 3.86 -2.21
C PRO A 20 36.14 2.69 -1.33
N ALA A 21 34.93 2.78 -0.79
CA ALA A 21 34.25 1.62 -0.27
C ALA A 21 34.06 0.69 -1.48
N THR A 22 34.96 -0.27 -1.66
CA THR A 22 34.73 -1.38 -2.57
C THR A 22 33.57 -2.18 -1.98
N VAL A 23 32.35 -1.71 -2.22
CA VAL A 23 31.15 -2.51 -2.04
C VAL A 23 31.27 -3.63 -3.07
N ARG A 24 31.73 -4.76 -2.61
CA ARG A 24 31.70 -5.98 -3.39
C ARG A 24 30.23 -6.38 -3.51
N ALA A 25 29.61 -5.95 -4.61
CA ALA A 25 28.30 -6.37 -4.99
C ALA A 25 28.41 -7.86 -5.40
N GLU A 26 28.32 -8.74 -4.43
CA GLU A 26 28.46 -10.19 -4.62
C GLU A 26 27.13 -10.89 -4.90
N ASN A 27 26.07 -10.15 -5.12
CA ASN A 27 24.84 -10.63 -5.73
C ASN A 27 24.29 -9.47 -6.57
N THR A 28 24.09 -9.70 -7.84
CA THR A 28 23.24 -8.85 -8.67
C THR A 28 21.82 -9.00 -8.14
N VAL A 29 21.50 -8.17 -7.14
CA VAL A 29 20.14 -8.07 -6.63
C VAL A 29 19.28 -7.63 -7.80
N ASP A 30 18.41 -8.50 -8.28
CA ASP A 30 17.49 -8.14 -9.35
C ASP A 30 16.49 -7.14 -8.78
N VAL A 31 16.82 -5.84 -8.97
CA VAL A 31 16.00 -4.72 -8.51
C VAL A 31 14.58 -4.82 -9.09
N LYS A 32 14.45 -5.39 -10.28
CA LYS A 32 13.16 -5.60 -10.92
C LYS A 32 12.33 -6.59 -10.12
N GLU A 33 12.90 -7.73 -9.74
CA GLU A 33 12.22 -8.76 -8.94
C GLU A 33 11.79 -8.21 -7.58
N ILE A 34 12.67 -7.48 -6.89
CA ILE A 34 12.34 -6.86 -5.60
C ILE A 34 11.21 -5.84 -5.75
N VAL A 35 11.33 -4.91 -6.70
CA VAL A 35 10.33 -3.86 -6.88
C VAL A 35 8.99 -4.47 -7.27
N PHE A 36 8.94 -5.35 -8.27
CA PHE A 36 7.68 -5.96 -8.70
C PHE A 36 7.11 -6.92 -7.66
N GLY A 37 7.93 -7.63 -6.89
CA GLY A 37 7.48 -8.43 -5.75
C GLY A 37 6.82 -7.61 -4.65
N HIS A 38 7.29 -6.37 -4.42
CA HIS A 38 6.71 -5.48 -3.41
C HIS A 38 5.45 -4.75 -3.89
N ILE A 39 5.40 -4.28 -5.15
CA ILE A 39 4.24 -3.56 -5.69
C ILE A 39 3.21 -4.50 -6.33
N GLY A 40 3.61 -5.68 -6.76
CA GLY A 40 2.72 -6.70 -7.32
C GLY A 40 1.68 -7.18 -6.32
N ASP A 41 0.53 -7.60 -6.82
CA ASP A 41 -0.52 -8.20 -6.02
C ASP A 41 -0.20 -9.66 -5.72
N SER A 42 -0.53 -10.13 -4.51
CA SER A 42 -0.26 -11.49 -4.06
C SER A 42 -1.32 -11.96 -3.06
N TYR A 43 -1.42 -13.29 -2.87
CA TYR A 43 -2.32 -13.91 -1.89
C TYR A 43 -1.72 -13.97 -0.49
N GLU A 44 -0.52 -13.41 -0.29
CA GLU A 44 0.14 -13.27 0.98
C GLU A 44 0.72 -11.87 1.13
N TRP A 45 0.87 -11.40 2.36
CA TRP A 45 1.52 -10.13 2.64
C TRP A 45 2.86 -10.36 3.30
N HIS A 46 3.92 -10.29 2.51
CA HIS A 46 5.27 -10.32 3.02
C HIS A 46 5.57 -9.03 3.79
N ILE A 47 5.88 -9.15 5.09
CA ILE A 47 6.20 -8.01 5.96
C ILE A 47 7.69 -7.76 5.97
N THR A 48 8.47 -8.78 6.26
CA THR A 48 9.93 -8.67 6.38
C THR A 48 10.58 -10.05 6.30
N THR A 49 11.86 -10.06 6.00
CA THR A 49 12.71 -11.24 6.09
C THR A 49 13.72 -11.02 7.21
N TRP A 50 13.74 -11.91 8.20
CA TRP A 50 14.72 -11.88 9.29
C TRP A 50 15.63 -13.11 9.20
N GLY A 51 16.84 -12.91 8.65
CA GLY A 51 17.74 -14.00 8.32
C GLY A 51 17.17 -14.88 7.21
N GLU A 52 16.93 -16.15 7.48
CA GLU A 52 16.30 -17.11 6.56
C GLU A 52 14.77 -17.24 6.76
N THR A 53 14.21 -16.52 7.74
CA THR A 53 12.77 -16.62 8.06
C THR A 53 12.00 -15.49 7.37
N HIS A 54 11.07 -15.86 6.52
CA HIS A 54 10.11 -14.95 5.90
C HIS A 54 8.92 -14.76 6.85
N VAL A 55 8.64 -13.51 7.21
CA VAL A 55 7.45 -13.16 8.00
C VAL A 55 6.38 -12.71 7.03
N THR A 56 5.42 -13.59 6.80
CA THR A 56 4.28 -13.35 5.90
C THR A 56 2.97 -13.41 6.68
N ILE A 57 2.00 -12.63 6.28
CA ILE A 57 0.62 -12.74 6.75
C ILE A 57 -0.17 -13.49 5.68
N PRO A 58 -0.64 -14.70 5.97
CA PRO A 58 -1.48 -15.45 5.04
C PRO A 58 -2.85 -14.77 4.90
N LEU A 59 -3.32 -14.65 3.67
CA LEU A 59 -4.59 -14.01 3.35
C LEU A 59 -5.66 -15.05 3.01
N PRO A 60 -6.95 -14.75 3.28
CA PRO A 60 -8.03 -15.67 2.93
C PRO A 60 -8.23 -15.72 1.42
N VAL A 61 -8.14 -16.92 0.89
CA VAL A 61 -8.44 -17.28 -0.50
C VAL A 61 -9.85 -17.78 -0.57
N ILE A 62 -10.68 -17.17 -1.42
CA ILE A 62 -12.07 -17.56 -1.66
C ILE A 62 -12.27 -17.66 -3.15
N VAL A 63 -12.49 -18.87 -3.64
CA VAL A 63 -12.62 -19.16 -5.06
C VAL A 63 -13.82 -20.04 -5.34
N HIS A 64 -14.37 -19.91 -6.53
CA HIS A 64 -15.43 -20.77 -7.04
C HIS A 64 -14.95 -21.44 -8.32
N SER A 65 -14.76 -22.75 -8.24
CA SER A 65 -14.54 -23.60 -9.40
C SER A 65 -15.86 -23.97 -10.06
N SER A 66 -15.87 -24.04 -11.38
CA SER A 66 -17.03 -24.52 -12.14
C SER A 66 -17.31 -26.02 -11.94
N THR A 67 -16.30 -26.78 -11.48
CA THR A 67 -16.38 -28.24 -11.31
C THR A 67 -16.66 -28.66 -9.87
N THR A 68 -15.97 -28.02 -8.90
CA THR A 68 -15.96 -28.42 -7.49
C THR A 68 -16.73 -27.46 -6.57
N GLY A 69 -17.16 -26.29 -7.09
CA GLY A 69 -17.93 -25.32 -6.32
C GLY A 69 -17.08 -24.35 -5.50
N TRP A 70 -17.57 -23.93 -4.34
CA TRP A 70 -16.89 -22.93 -3.49
C TRP A 70 -15.83 -23.56 -2.61
N HIS A 71 -14.66 -22.93 -2.59
CA HIS A 71 -13.53 -23.24 -1.72
C HIS A 71 -13.08 -22.00 -0.97
N ALA A 72 -12.75 -22.17 0.31
CA ALA A 72 -12.24 -21.09 1.15
C ALA A 72 -11.13 -21.63 2.06
N PHE A 73 -9.92 -21.10 1.94
CA PHE A 73 -8.77 -21.52 2.72
C PHE A 73 -7.78 -20.34 2.89
N LEU A 74 -6.78 -20.50 3.74
CA LEU A 74 -5.70 -19.54 3.90
C LEU A 74 -4.58 -19.82 2.89
N SER A 75 -3.94 -18.77 2.39
CA SER A 75 -2.83 -18.89 1.41
C SER A 75 -1.66 -19.72 1.94
N SER A 76 -1.46 -19.79 3.28
CA SER A 76 -0.45 -20.66 3.88
C SER A 76 -0.60 -22.14 3.51
N ARG A 77 -1.83 -22.59 3.20
CA ARG A 77 -2.07 -23.97 2.74
C ARG A 77 -1.44 -24.27 1.39
N LEU A 78 -1.32 -23.26 0.53
CA LEU A 78 -0.63 -23.42 -0.75
C LEU A 78 0.88 -23.61 -0.52
N GLU A 79 1.50 -22.84 0.37
CA GLU A 79 2.92 -22.96 0.68
C GLU A 79 3.24 -24.30 1.36
N GLU A 80 2.46 -24.68 2.38
CA GLU A 80 2.64 -25.93 3.13
C GLU A 80 2.52 -27.19 2.24
N ASN A 81 1.74 -27.12 1.16
CA ASN A 81 1.50 -28.23 0.24
C ASN A 81 2.26 -28.11 -1.09
N GLY A 82 3.40 -27.39 -1.11
CA GLY A 82 4.25 -27.33 -2.29
C GLY A 82 3.68 -26.50 -3.45
N GLY A 83 2.90 -25.48 -3.15
CA GLY A 83 2.36 -24.53 -4.13
C GLY A 83 0.99 -24.90 -4.70
N SER A 84 0.37 -26.01 -4.25
CA SER A 84 -0.98 -26.39 -4.67
C SER A 84 -1.84 -26.91 -3.50
N TYR A 85 -3.11 -26.53 -3.48
CA TYR A 85 -4.07 -26.98 -2.47
C TYR A 85 -5.47 -27.13 -3.09
N GLU A 86 -6.13 -28.26 -2.82
CA GLU A 86 -7.47 -28.59 -3.35
C GLU A 86 -7.62 -28.47 -4.89
N GLY A 87 -6.52 -28.69 -5.64
CA GLY A 87 -6.52 -28.57 -7.10
C GLY A 87 -6.24 -27.15 -7.62
N PHE A 88 -6.09 -26.19 -6.72
CA PHE A 88 -5.71 -24.82 -7.05
C PHE A 88 -4.21 -24.63 -6.86
N SER A 89 -3.59 -23.82 -7.73
CA SER A 89 -2.19 -23.42 -7.62
C SER A 89 -2.01 -22.00 -8.11
N ILE A 90 -0.90 -21.35 -7.71
CA ILE A 90 -0.52 -20.05 -8.24
C ILE A 90 0.18 -20.28 -9.59
N ALA A 91 -0.32 -19.64 -10.63
CA ALA A 91 0.21 -19.77 -11.98
C ALA A 91 1.67 -19.30 -12.04
N PRO A 92 2.59 -20.10 -12.63
CA PRO A 92 4.00 -19.79 -12.67
C PRO A 92 4.31 -18.58 -13.55
N ALA A 93 5.51 -18.02 -13.36
CA ALA A 93 6.01 -16.93 -14.19
C ALA A 93 6.04 -17.34 -15.68
N GLY A 94 5.59 -16.44 -16.56
CA GLY A 94 5.51 -16.68 -18.00
C GLY A 94 4.24 -17.43 -18.45
N SER A 95 3.36 -17.84 -17.55
CA SER A 95 2.05 -18.39 -17.92
C SER A 95 1.05 -17.29 -18.28
N LYS A 96 -0.08 -17.70 -18.88
CA LYS A 96 -1.15 -16.76 -19.26
C LYS A 96 -1.75 -16.00 -18.07
N TYR A 97 -1.77 -16.63 -16.90
CA TYR A 97 -2.36 -16.10 -15.67
C TYR A 97 -1.32 -15.94 -14.56
N GLU A 98 -0.09 -15.59 -14.91
CA GLU A 98 1.04 -15.42 -13.98
C GLU A 98 0.63 -14.74 -12.66
N GLY A 99 0.98 -15.37 -11.53
CA GLY A 99 0.72 -14.87 -10.18
C GLY A 99 -0.74 -14.90 -9.74
N LYS A 100 -1.65 -15.47 -10.55
CA LYS A 100 -3.06 -15.66 -10.19
C LYS A 100 -3.35 -17.12 -9.86
N LEU A 101 -4.40 -17.32 -9.06
CA LEU A 101 -4.86 -18.66 -8.75
C LEU A 101 -5.52 -19.29 -9.99
N VAL A 102 -5.10 -20.52 -10.29
CA VAL A 102 -5.60 -21.32 -11.41
C VAL A 102 -5.94 -22.73 -10.95
N GLU A 103 -6.84 -23.39 -11.65
CA GLU A 103 -7.08 -24.82 -11.61
C GLU A 103 -6.66 -25.42 -12.96
N TYR A 104 -6.29 -26.70 -12.97
CA TYR A 104 -5.92 -27.39 -14.20
C TYR A 104 -7.05 -28.34 -14.59
N ASP A 105 -7.46 -28.24 -15.83
CA ASP A 105 -8.40 -29.20 -16.46
C ASP A 105 -7.74 -30.57 -16.67
N ALA A 106 -8.53 -31.58 -16.97
CA ALA A 106 -8.07 -32.95 -17.27
C ALA A 106 -7.08 -33.00 -18.46
N THR A 107 -7.02 -31.98 -19.29
CA THR A 107 -6.08 -31.82 -20.41
C THR A 107 -4.81 -31.04 -20.03
N GLY A 108 -4.70 -30.56 -18.78
CA GLY A 108 -3.56 -29.79 -18.30
C GLY A 108 -3.59 -28.30 -18.66
N ASN A 109 -4.72 -27.79 -19.16
CA ASN A 109 -4.84 -26.38 -19.47
C ASN A 109 -5.19 -25.57 -18.20
N GLU A 110 -4.60 -24.38 -18.08
CA GLU A 110 -4.92 -23.44 -17.00
C GLU A 110 -6.32 -22.85 -17.18
N ILE A 111 -7.18 -23.06 -16.21
CA ILE A 111 -8.48 -22.43 -16.09
C ILE A 111 -8.46 -21.47 -14.92
N ARG A 112 -8.93 -20.25 -15.12
CA ARG A 112 -9.07 -19.26 -14.05
C ARG A 112 -10.45 -19.42 -13.40
N PRO A 113 -10.52 -19.81 -12.11
CA PRO A 113 -11.76 -19.83 -11.35
C PRO A 113 -12.26 -18.40 -11.10
N LEU A 114 -13.51 -18.27 -10.65
CA LEU A 114 -13.99 -17.00 -10.10
C LEU A 114 -13.30 -16.77 -8.76
N ASP A 115 -12.46 -15.75 -8.71
CA ASP A 115 -11.61 -15.44 -7.57
C ASP A 115 -12.09 -14.14 -6.91
N ILE A 116 -12.55 -14.26 -5.67
CA ILE A 116 -12.94 -13.13 -4.80
C ILE A 116 -12.08 -13.06 -3.53
N SER A 117 -10.88 -13.60 -3.60
CA SER A 117 -9.92 -13.63 -2.50
C SER A 117 -9.52 -12.22 -2.06
N ILE A 118 -9.21 -12.10 -0.78
CA ILE A 118 -8.60 -10.88 -0.25
C ILE A 118 -7.10 -10.94 -0.50
N THR A 119 -6.67 -10.27 -1.56
CA THR A 119 -5.25 -10.14 -1.90
C THR A 119 -4.58 -9.02 -1.11
N LYS A 120 -3.25 -8.94 -1.17
CA LYS A 120 -2.44 -7.88 -0.52
C LYS A 120 -2.93 -6.48 -0.87
N VAL A 121 -3.16 -6.21 -2.16
CA VAL A 121 -3.63 -4.90 -2.63
C VAL A 121 -5.04 -4.62 -2.13
N THR A 122 -5.94 -5.61 -2.18
CA THR A 122 -7.31 -5.48 -1.66
C THR A 122 -7.31 -5.18 -0.17
N LEU A 123 -6.51 -5.89 0.63
CA LEU A 123 -6.39 -5.64 2.06
C LEU A 123 -5.81 -4.25 2.35
N ALA A 124 -4.78 -3.83 1.62
CA ALA A 124 -4.21 -2.49 1.75
C ALA A 124 -5.24 -1.40 1.44
N LEU A 125 -6.04 -1.57 0.40
CA LEU A 125 -7.14 -0.63 0.06
C LEU A 125 -8.20 -0.59 1.16
N LEU A 126 -8.59 -1.73 1.73
CA LEU A 126 -9.55 -1.79 2.84
C LEU A 126 -9.03 -1.07 4.09
N ILE A 127 -7.75 -1.31 4.44
CA ILE A 127 -7.12 -0.65 5.59
C ILE A 127 -7.04 0.86 5.37
N ASN A 128 -6.59 1.30 4.19
CA ASN A 128 -6.50 2.72 3.86
C ASN A 128 -7.88 3.39 3.87
N SER A 129 -8.90 2.73 3.31
CA SER A 129 -10.28 3.26 3.30
C SER A 129 -10.85 3.36 4.71
N ALA A 130 -10.63 2.34 5.55
CA ALA A 130 -11.06 2.34 6.94
C ALA A 130 -10.37 3.45 7.74
N LEU A 131 -9.04 3.60 7.55
CA LEU A 131 -8.27 4.66 8.19
C LEU A 131 -8.76 6.05 7.78
N LEU A 132 -8.99 6.27 6.49
CA LEU A 132 -9.52 7.53 5.96
C LEU A 132 -10.89 7.84 6.57
N LEU A 133 -11.79 6.86 6.59
CA LEU A 133 -13.12 7.02 7.21
C LEU A 133 -13.02 7.35 8.69
N LEU A 134 -12.16 6.67 9.45
CA LEU A 134 -11.95 6.95 10.87
C LEU A 134 -11.45 8.38 11.10
N ILE A 135 -10.52 8.87 10.28
CA ILE A 135 -10.00 10.23 10.36
C ILE A 135 -11.13 11.24 10.08
N ILE A 136 -11.84 11.08 8.95
CA ILE A 136 -12.91 12.01 8.55
C ILE A 136 -14.05 12.02 9.57
N LEU A 137 -14.49 10.85 10.03
CA LEU A 137 -15.56 10.75 11.03
C LEU A 137 -15.13 11.33 12.37
N SER A 138 -13.86 11.18 12.76
CA SER A 138 -13.32 11.78 14.00
C SER A 138 -13.35 13.31 13.92
N VAL A 139 -12.92 13.87 12.80
CA VAL A 139 -12.99 15.33 12.54
C VAL A 139 -14.43 15.80 12.53
N ALA A 140 -15.32 15.13 11.79
CA ALA A 140 -16.73 15.48 11.72
C ALA A 140 -17.43 15.40 13.11
N HIS A 141 -17.07 14.39 13.91
CA HIS A 141 -17.58 14.25 15.27
C HIS A 141 -17.15 15.40 16.18
N TRP A 142 -15.89 15.82 16.06
CA TRP A 142 -15.38 16.97 16.81
C TRP A 142 -16.18 18.25 16.48
N TYR A 143 -16.38 18.55 15.18
CA TYR A 143 -17.14 19.73 14.73
C TYR A 143 -18.61 19.70 15.14
N ARG A 144 -19.24 18.54 15.22
CA ARG A 144 -20.60 18.41 15.76
C ARG A 144 -20.72 18.82 17.23
N LYS A 145 -19.65 18.63 18.01
CA LYS A 145 -19.62 18.98 19.44
C LYS A 145 -19.23 20.43 19.70
N HIS A 146 -18.59 21.07 18.73
CA HIS A 146 -18.08 22.43 18.86
C HIS A 146 -18.79 23.34 17.85
N PRO A 147 -19.80 24.11 18.27
CA PRO A 147 -20.55 24.99 17.37
C PRO A 147 -19.67 26.10 16.79
N GLN A 148 -20.10 26.68 15.68
CA GLN A 148 -19.40 27.78 15.01
C GLN A 148 -19.07 28.92 15.96
N GLY A 149 -17.82 29.39 15.95
CA GLY A 149 -17.33 30.44 16.85
C GLY A 149 -16.57 29.91 18.09
N SER A 150 -16.50 28.62 18.31
CA SER A 150 -15.57 28.05 19.30
C SER A 150 -14.11 28.18 18.86
N ALA A 151 -13.20 28.04 19.81
CA ALA A 151 -11.75 28.08 19.52
C ALA A 151 -11.36 27.07 18.43
N ALA A 152 -10.39 27.43 17.60
CA ALA A 152 -9.85 26.54 16.57
C ALA A 152 -9.39 25.22 17.16
N PRO A 153 -9.62 24.10 16.48
CA PRO A 153 -9.18 22.79 16.97
C PRO A 153 -7.66 22.73 17.06
N GLY A 154 -7.15 22.18 18.17
CA GLY A 154 -5.74 21.93 18.36
C GLY A 154 -5.33 20.48 18.00
N GLY A 155 -4.03 20.22 17.99
CA GLY A 155 -3.48 18.88 17.78
C GLY A 155 -3.77 18.29 16.41
N PHE A 156 -4.06 16.99 16.37
CA PHE A 156 -4.28 16.24 15.14
C PHE A 156 -5.48 16.75 14.31
N ILE A 157 -6.54 17.17 14.98
CA ILE A 157 -7.75 17.67 14.30
C ILE A 157 -7.47 19.00 13.60
N GLY A 158 -6.73 19.93 14.24
CA GLY A 158 -6.32 21.18 13.61
C GLY A 158 -5.37 20.96 12.44
N PHE A 159 -4.45 19.98 12.54
CA PHE A 159 -3.62 19.57 11.42
C PHE A 159 -4.44 19.04 10.24
N MET A 160 -5.43 18.18 10.50
CA MET A 160 -6.33 17.67 9.47
C MET A 160 -7.19 18.75 8.83
N GLU A 161 -7.67 19.71 9.63
CA GLU A 161 -8.40 20.87 9.12
C GLU A 161 -7.56 21.66 8.12
N MET A 162 -6.34 22.02 8.51
CA MET A 162 -5.41 22.74 7.63
C MET A 162 -5.15 21.96 6.34
N PHE A 163 -4.94 20.65 6.43
CA PHE A 163 -4.71 19.79 5.27
C PHE A 163 -5.93 19.73 4.35
N ILE A 164 -7.14 19.54 4.91
CA ILE A 164 -8.40 19.51 4.13
C ILE A 164 -8.65 20.84 3.46
N MET A 165 -8.42 21.96 4.15
CA MET A 165 -8.57 23.29 3.57
C MET A 165 -7.59 23.56 2.45
N MET A 166 -6.32 23.17 2.62
CA MET A 166 -5.30 23.26 1.58
C MET A 166 -5.72 22.48 0.32
N VAL A 167 -6.16 21.24 0.46
CA VAL A 167 -6.64 20.43 -0.67
C VAL A 167 -7.85 21.06 -1.33
N ASN A 168 -8.80 21.57 -0.54
CA ASN A 168 -10.00 22.20 -1.07
C ASN A 168 -9.69 23.51 -1.82
N ASP A 169 -8.84 24.35 -1.26
CA ASP A 169 -8.60 25.70 -1.78
C ASP A 169 -7.58 25.68 -2.93
N ASP A 170 -6.51 24.91 -2.79
CA ASP A 170 -5.40 24.89 -3.76
C ASP A 170 -5.64 23.89 -4.90
N ILE A 171 -6.30 22.76 -4.63
CA ILE A 171 -6.49 21.71 -5.62
C ILE A 171 -7.92 21.70 -6.17
N ILE A 172 -8.93 21.52 -5.32
CA ILE A 172 -10.31 21.33 -5.78
C ILE A 172 -10.83 22.60 -6.44
N LYS A 173 -10.72 23.74 -5.78
CA LYS A 173 -11.22 25.03 -6.32
C LYS A 173 -10.46 25.49 -7.56
N SER A 174 -9.17 25.14 -7.67
CA SER A 174 -8.37 25.46 -8.86
C SER A 174 -8.68 24.55 -10.05
N CYS A 175 -9.05 23.28 -9.80
CA CYS A 175 -9.34 22.30 -10.84
C CYS A 175 -10.81 22.30 -11.27
N VAL A 176 -11.74 22.63 -10.35
CA VAL A 176 -13.16 22.75 -10.67
C VAL A 176 -13.43 24.17 -11.17
N CYS A 177 -13.67 24.30 -12.48
CA CYS A 177 -14.07 25.58 -13.07
C CYS A 177 -15.15 26.24 -12.23
N LEU A 178 -15.04 27.56 -12.00
CA LEU A 178 -15.94 28.42 -11.22
C LEU A 178 -17.44 28.29 -11.55
N LEU A 179 -17.78 27.67 -12.68
CA LEU A 179 -19.16 27.37 -13.09
C LEU A 179 -19.87 26.30 -12.23
N TYR A 180 -19.13 25.52 -11.43
CA TYR A 180 -19.67 24.46 -10.57
C TYR A 180 -19.60 24.79 -9.07
N THR A 181 -19.05 25.93 -8.69
CA THR A 181 -19.24 26.41 -7.32
C THR A 181 -20.68 26.80 -7.19
N SER A 182 -21.43 26.05 -6.36
CA SER A 182 -22.82 26.31 -6.00
C SER A 182 -23.00 27.83 -5.80
N PRO A 183 -23.91 28.48 -6.51
CA PRO A 183 -24.14 29.92 -6.34
C PRO A 183 -24.40 30.19 -4.88
N SER A 184 -23.73 31.17 -4.33
CA SER A 184 -23.90 31.59 -2.96
C SER A 184 -25.39 31.94 -2.75
N PRO A 185 -25.98 31.69 -1.57
CA PRO A 185 -27.34 32.16 -1.27
C PRO A 185 -27.53 33.66 -1.51
N ARG A 186 -26.47 34.44 -1.57
CA ARG A 186 -26.50 35.87 -1.95
C ARG A 186 -26.76 36.11 -3.43
N ASP A 187 -26.41 35.13 -4.30
CA ASP A 187 -26.58 35.27 -5.74
C ASP A 187 -28.06 35.12 -6.14
N TYR A 188 -28.86 34.42 -5.32
CA TYR A 188 -30.32 34.32 -5.46
C TYR A 188 -31.07 35.51 -4.92
N ALA A 189 -30.45 36.36 -4.08
CA ALA A 189 -31.11 37.54 -3.52
C ALA A 189 -30.95 38.80 -4.39
N ALA A 190 -30.14 38.71 -5.46
CA ALA A 190 -29.83 39.80 -6.38
C ALA A 190 -30.53 39.69 -7.76
N SER A 191 -31.33 38.65 -7.97
CA SER A 191 -32.20 38.44 -9.12
C SER A 191 -33.66 38.58 -8.73
#